data_6818c93a4a2b2c67e18f10461c7bedd3
#
_entry.id   6818c93a4a2b2c67e18f10461c7bedd3
#
_cell.length_a   1.000
_cell.length_b   1.000
_cell.length_c   1.000
_cell.angle_alpha   90.00
_cell.angle_beta   90.00
_cell.angle_gamma   90.00
#
_symmetry.space_group_name_H-M   'P 1'
#
loop_
_entity.id
_entity.type
_entity.pdbx_description
1 polymer ?
#
loop_
_entity_poly.entity_id
_entity_poly.type
_entity_poly.pdbx_seq_one_letter_code
_entity_poly.pdbx_strand_id
1 'polypeptide(L)'
;QLEQMKPPVKDVFYESQAEAFKRFKEQFKNSPLAEQATERAFADSFRVSLTDAGKYDVIVSSFQGAPGVGRVQDQKQLLDRFFAFMNAVSWGAIALSALMVLCAILLMATTIRQTAFSRRRETGIMRLVGASNATIQLPFMLETLVSSLVGATLAMGLLWATVRYGVGGYLSKALVDTAFIGMTDVIAVAPWVVGGVAFVAVLTSWATLRRYLRV
;
A
#
# COMPACT_ATOMS: atom_id res chain seq x y z
N GLN A 1 7.42 -1.00 -42.64
CA GLN A 1 8.12 0.12 -42.00
C GLN A 1 8.33 -0.15 -40.50
N LEU A 2 7.30 -0.60 -39.71
CA LEU A 2 7.42 -0.92 -38.29
C LEU A 2 8.45 -2.03 -38.02
N GLU A 3 8.50 -3.08 -38.84
CA GLU A 3 9.46 -4.17 -38.67
C GLU A 3 10.92 -3.78 -39.03
N GLN A 4 11.11 -2.73 -39.81
CA GLN A 4 12.43 -2.22 -40.20
C GLN A 4 13.06 -1.33 -39.11
N MET A 5 12.29 -0.91 -38.09
CA MET A 5 12.77 -0.08 -36.99
C MET A 5 13.29 -0.91 -35.78
N LYS A 6 13.95 -2.03 -36.01
CA LYS A 6 14.65 -2.80 -34.96
C LYS A 6 16.08 -2.27 -34.80
N PRO A 7 16.53 -1.98 -33.53
CA PRO A 7 15.77 -1.74 -32.30
C PRO A 7 15.28 -0.31 -32.24
N PRO A 8 14.04 0.06 -31.92
CA PRO A 8 13.41 -0.16 -30.61
C PRO A 8 12.17 -1.04 -30.59
N VAL A 9 11.70 -1.52 -31.75
CA VAL A 9 10.52 -2.39 -31.84
C VAL A 9 10.93 -3.85 -31.57
N LYS A 10 10.28 -4.49 -30.61
CA LYS A 10 10.48 -5.91 -30.28
C LYS A 10 9.60 -6.79 -31.13
N ASP A 11 8.28 -6.56 -31.06
CA ASP A 11 7.26 -7.32 -31.78
C ASP A 11 6.16 -6.39 -32.31
N VAL A 12 5.60 -6.74 -33.46
CA VAL A 12 4.45 -6.06 -34.03
C VAL A 12 3.36 -7.10 -34.23
N PHE A 13 2.23 -6.90 -33.60
CA PHE A 13 1.06 -7.73 -33.71
C PHE A 13 -0.03 -6.97 -34.48
N TYR A 14 -0.48 -7.51 -35.58
CA TYR A 14 -1.62 -6.99 -36.35
C TYR A 14 -2.91 -7.61 -35.81
N GLU A 15 -3.88 -6.78 -35.46
CA GLU A 15 -5.21 -7.17 -35.02
C GLU A 15 -6.23 -6.63 -36.02
N SER A 16 -6.90 -7.56 -36.72
CA SER A 16 -7.95 -7.20 -37.66
C SER A 16 -9.21 -6.72 -36.93
N GLN A 17 -10.04 -5.95 -37.64
CA GLN A 17 -11.34 -5.47 -37.20
C GLN A 17 -12.21 -6.59 -36.58
N ALA A 18 -12.26 -7.76 -37.30
CA ALA A 18 -13.03 -8.91 -36.83
C ALA A 18 -12.48 -9.54 -35.55
N GLU A 19 -11.16 -9.61 -35.41
CA GLU A 19 -10.51 -10.12 -34.18
C GLU A 19 -10.69 -9.17 -32.99
N ALA A 20 -10.57 -7.85 -33.22
CA ALA A 20 -10.83 -6.84 -32.20
C ALA A 20 -12.27 -6.91 -31.70
N PHE A 21 -13.24 -7.06 -32.61
CA PHE A 21 -14.65 -7.22 -32.27
C PHE A 21 -14.94 -8.51 -31.49
N LYS A 22 -14.35 -9.65 -31.92
CA LYS A 22 -14.50 -10.93 -31.22
C LYS A 22 -13.94 -10.86 -29.81
N ARG A 23 -12.75 -10.30 -29.65
CA ARG A 23 -12.14 -10.11 -28.33
C ARG A 23 -12.97 -9.20 -27.42
N PHE A 24 -13.50 -8.10 -27.98
CA PHE A 24 -14.40 -7.21 -27.24
C PHE A 24 -15.64 -7.95 -26.74
N LYS A 25 -16.29 -8.75 -27.59
CA LYS A 25 -17.45 -9.56 -27.19
C LYS A 25 -17.12 -10.61 -26.12
N GLU A 26 -15.93 -11.21 -26.18
CA GLU A 26 -15.48 -12.18 -25.19
C GLU A 26 -15.21 -11.51 -23.84
N GLN A 27 -14.59 -10.34 -23.87
CA GLN A 27 -14.24 -9.59 -22.65
C GLN A 27 -15.47 -8.98 -21.96
N PHE A 28 -16.46 -8.56 -22.72
CA PHE A 28 -17.66 -7.89 -22.21
C PHE A 28 -18.93 -8.73 -22.36
N LYS A 29 -18.83 -10.06 -22.30
CA LYS A 29 -19.97 -11.01 -22.47
C LYS A 29 -21.21 -10.67 -21.65
N ASN A 30 -21.04 -10.08 -20.48
CA ASN A 30 -22.13 -9.78 -19.53
C ASN A 30 -22.49 -8.29 -19.50
N SER A 31 -22.04 -7.50 -20.48
CA SER A 31 -22.30 -6.06 -20.55
C SER A 31 -23.26 -5.73 -21.69
N PRO A 32 -24.25 -4.85 -21.46
CA PRO A 32 -25.13 -4.34 -22.52
C PRO A 32 -24.36 -3.67 -23.69
N LEU A 33 -23.14 -3.25 -23.46
CA LEU A 33 -22.25 -2.68 -24.48
C LEU A 33 -21.83 -3.70 -25.54
N ALA A 34 -21.73 -4.99 -25.19
CA ALA A 34 -21.38 -6.03 -26.14
C ALA A 34 -22.51 -6.33 -27.14
N GLU A 35 -23.78 -6.09 -26.75
CA GLU A 35 -24.93 -6.28 -27.62
C GLU A 35 -25.11 -5.13 -28.63
N GLN A 36 -24.70 -3.91 -28.27
CA GLN A 36 -24.84 -2.72 -29.12
C GLN A 36 -23.59 -2.48 -30.00
N ALA A 37 -22.50 -3.17 -29.73
CA ALA A 37 -21.27 -3.01 -30.51
C ALA A 37 -21.44 -3.61 -31.91
N THR A 38 -21.10 -2.81 -32.92
CA THR A 38 -21.08 -3.23 -34.33
C THR A 38 -19.64 -3.40 -34.79
N GLU A 39 -19.35 -4.40 -35.59
CA GLU A 39 -18.01 -4.68 -36.14
C GLU A 39 -17.39 -3.44 -36.82
N ARG A 40 -18.20 -2.62 -37.50
CA ARG A 40 -17.76 -1.37 -38.14
C ARG A 40 -17.24 -0.28 -37.16
N ALA A 41 -17.50 -0.42 -35.86
CA ALA A 41 -16.99 0.52 -34.85
C ALA A 41 -15.52 0.26 -34.48
N PHE A 42 -14.98 -0.88 -34.94
CA PHE A 42 -13.59 -1.24 -34.70
C PHE A 42 -12.78 -0.97 -35.94
N ALA A 43 -11.54 -0.54 -35.77
CA ALA A 43 -10.58 -0.34 -36.84
C ALA A 43 -9.46 -1.37 -36.73
N ASP A 44 -8.83 -1.67 -37.87
CA ASP A 44 -7.59 -2.45 -37.85
C ASP A 44 -6.56 -1.75 -36.99
N SER A 45 -5.85 -2.50 -36.19
CA SER A 45 -4.86 -1.93 -35.26
C SER A 45 -3.55 -2.71 -35.28
N PHE A 46 -2.46 -1.98 -35.08
CA PHE A 46 -1.13 -2.55 -34.88
C PHE A 46 -0.76 -2.38 -33.41
N ARG A 47 -0.51 -3.48 -32.74
CA ARG A 47 0.00 -3.49 -31.37
C ARG A 47 1.51 -3.67 -31.41
N VAL A 48 2.22 -2.63 -31.02
CA VAL A 48 3.69 -2.60 -31.08
C VAL A 48 4.25 -2.77 -29.67
N SER A 49 5.05 -3.82 -29.47
CA SER A 49 5.81 -4.02 -28.24
C SER A 49 7.20 -3.41 -28.40
N LEU A 50 7.59 -2.58 -27.43
CA LEU A 50 8.91 -1.93 -27.42
C LEU A 50 9.88 -2.69 -26.52
N THR A 51 11.16 -2.70 -26.92
CA THR A 51 12.25 -3.25 -26.12
C THR A 51 12.56 -2.31 -24.92
N ASP A 52 12.40 -1.00 -25.12
CA ASP A 52 12.62 0.03 -24.11
C ASP A 52 11.44 1.01 -24.11
N ALA A 53 10.70 1.03 -23.01
CA ALA A 53 9.54 1.90 -22.83
C ALA A 53 9.89 3.41 -22.86
N GLY A 54 11.16 3.78 -22.67
CA GLY A 54 11.62 5.17 -22.76
C GLY A 54 11.71 5.72 -24.19
N LYS A 55 11.71 4.85 -25.21
CA LYS A 55 11.85 5.25 -26.63
C LYS A 55 10.54 5.35 -27.38
N TYR A 56 9.41 5.34 -26.68
CA TYR A 56 8.11 5.37 -27.33
C TYR A 56 7.86 6.71 -28.05
N ASP A 57 8.36 7.83 -27.53
CA ASP A 57 8.21 9.16 -28.13
C ASP A 57 8.71 9.22 -29.57
N VAL A 58 9.77 8.46 -29.87
CA VAL A 58 10.34 8.36 -31.21
C VAL A 58 9.37 7.68 -32.18
N ILE A 59 8.65 6.66 -31.72
CA ILE A 59 7.68 5.93 -32.54
C ILE A 59 6.42 6.76 -32.73
N VAL A 60 5.92 7.36 -31.65
CA VAL A 60 4.74 8.23 -31.74
C VAL A 60 4.97 9.37 -32.71
N SER A 61 6.09 10.10 -32.57
CA SER A 61 6.41 11.21 -33.48
C SER A 61 6.63 10.79 -34.93
N SER A 62 7.09 9.56 -35.17
CA SER A 62 7.31 9.05 -36.53
C SER A 62 6.02 8.62 -37.22
N PHE A 63 5.00 8.20 -36.47
CA PHE A 63 3.74 7.69 -37.01
C PHE A 63 2.53 8.61 -36.78
N GLN A 64 2.65 9.64 -35.93
CA GLN A 64 1.59 10.61 -35.72
C GLN A 64 1.44 11.50 -36.96
N GLY A 65 0.33 11.34 -37.65
CA GLY A 65 0.06 12.05 -38.90
C GLY A 65 0.54 11.34 -40.20
N ALA A 66 1.08 10.11 -40.11
CA ALA A 66 1.43 9.34 -41.25
C ALA A 66 0.17 8.92 -42.05
N PRO A 67 0.22 8.88 -43.39
CA PRO A 67 -0.91 8.46 -44.25
C PRO A 67 -1.37 7.05 -43.86
N GLY A 68 -2.66 6.88 -43.55
CA GLY A 68 -3.25 5.60 -43.14
C GLY A 68 -3.23 5.33 -41.62
N VAL A 69 -2.62 6.19 -40.82
CA VAL A 69 -2.64 6.09 -39.35
C VAL A 69 -3.72 7.02 -38.80
N GLY A 70 -4.80 6.45 -38.27
CA GLY A 70 -5.92 7.21 -37.75
C GLY A 70 -5.60 7.82 -36.36
N ARG A 71 -5.06 7.02 -35.44
CA ARG A 71 -4.67 7.45 -34.10
C ARG A 71 -3.55 6.56 -33.55
N VAL A 72 -2.54 7.19 -33.00
CA VAL A 72 -1.55 6.50 -32.17
C VAL A 72 -2.02 6.64 -30.72
N GLN A 73 -2.44 5.53 -30.11
CA GLN A 73 -2.91 5.54 -28.73
C GLN A 73 -1.79 5.06 -27.82
N ASP A 74 -1.37 5.93 -26.93
CA ASP A 74 -0.37 5.62 -25.94
C ASP A 74 -1.04 5.09 -24.66
N GLN A 75 -0.84 3.81 -24.39
CA GLN A 75 -1.28 3.20 -23.14
C GLN A 75 -0.43 3.66 -21.94
N LYS A 76 0.79 4.15 -22.20
CA LYS A 76 1.68 4.60 -21.14
C LYS A 76 1.13 5.83 -20.41
N GLN A 77 0.56 6.81 -21.14
CA GLN A 77 -0.03 8.00 -20.49
C GLN A 77 -1.18 7.67 -19.54
N LEU A 78 -2.01 6.67 -19.89
CA LEU A 78 -3.08 6.19 -19.02
C LEU A 78 -2.49 5.46 -17.81
N LEU A 79 -1.49 4.61 -18.03
CA LEU A 79 -0.79 3.89 -16.97
C LEU A 79 0.00 4.84 -16.06
N ASP A 80 0.69 5.83 -16.62
CA ASP A 80 1.46 6.81 -15.84
C ASP A 80 0.55 7.65 -14.93
N ARG A 81 -0.62 8.07 -15.43
CA ARG A 81 -1.62 8.76 -14.59
C ARG A 81 -2.15 7.86 -13.49
N PHE A 82 -2.42 6.59 -13.80
CA PHE A 82 -2.87 5.61 -12.82
C PHE A 82 -1.79 5.36 -11.76
N PHE A 83 -0.54 5.14 -12.18
CA PHE A 83 0.57 4.93 -11.25
C PHE A 83 0.88 6.19 -10.43
N ALA A 84 0.80 7.38 -11.02
CA ALA A 84 0.94 8.64 -10.30
C ALA A 84 -0.15 8.79 -9.23
N PHE A 85 -1.40 8.46 -9.55
CA PHE A 85 -2.49 8.46 -8.59
C PHE A 85 -2.27 7.43 -7.46
N MET A 86 -1.91 6.19 -7.80
CA MET A 86 -1.61 5.15 -6.81
C MET A 86 -0.44 5.54 -5.91
N ASN A 87 0.59 6.16 -6.48
CA ASN A 87 1.73 6.65 -5.72
C ASN A 87 1.32 7.80 -4.77
N ALA A 88 0.49 8.74 -5.22
CA ALA A 88 -0.04 9.80 -4.37
C ALA A 88 -0.88 9.25 -3.20
N VAL A 89 -1.74 8.26 -3.46
CA VAL A 89 -2.51 7.56 -2.42
C VAL A 89 -1.59 6.86 -1.42
N SER A 90 -0.55 6.18 -1.90
CA SER A 90 0.43 5.50 -1.06
C SER A 90 1.20 6.48 -0.17
N TRP A 91 1.67 7.59 -0.71
CA TRP A 91 2.31 8.65 0.08
C TRP A 91 1.37 9.28 1.10
N GLY A 92 0.11 9.49 0.73
CA GLY A 92 -0.94 9.96 1.66
C GLY A 92 -1.16 8.98 2.82
N ALA A 93 -1.22 7.68 2.52
CA ALA A 93 -1.36 6.64 3.55
C ALA A 93 -0.14 6.58 4.48
N ILE A 94 1.08 6.70 3.95
CA ILE A 94 2.32 6.74 4.74
C ILE A 94 2.34 7.98 5.66
N ALA A 95 1.98 9.15 5.14
CA ALA A 95 1.93 10.38 5.92
C ALA A 95 0.89 10.29 7.07
N LEU A 96 -0.29 9.75 6.78
CA LEU A 96 -1.32 9.51 7.79
C LEU A 96 -0.85 8.52 8.85
N SER A 97 -0.22 7.42 8.45
CA SER A 97 0.34 6.44 9.38
C SER A 97 1.42 7.03 10.27
N ALA A 98 2.31 7.86 9.72
CA ALA A 98 3.33 8.55 10.50
C ALA A 98 2.71 9.50 11.54
N LEU A 99 1.65 10.23 11.16
CA LEU A 99 0.91 11.09 12.09
C LEU A 99 0.25 10.27 13.19
N MET A 100 -0.36 9.13 12.89
CA MET A 100 -0.97 8.24 13.88
C MET A 100 0.07 7.68 14.87
N VAL A 101 1.26 7.29 14.38
CA VAL A 101 2.37 6.85 15.23
C VAL A 101 2.83 7.99 16.17
N LEU A 102 2.94 9.20 15.65
CA LEU A 102 3.29 10.37 16.47
C LEU A 102 2.26 10.61 17.58
N CYS A 103 0.97 10.58 17.25
CA CYS A 103 -0.11 10.69 18.24
C CYS A 103 -0.04 9.57 19.29
N ALA A 104 0.22 8.35 18.88
CA ALA A 104 0.37 7.21 19.80
C ALA A 104 1.54 7.42 20.78
N ILE A 105 2.70 7.89 20.28
CA ILE A 105 3.86 8.22 21.11
C ILE A 105 3.53 9.31 22.15
N LEU A 106 2.82 10.37 21.73
CA LEU A 106 2.42 11.44 22.62
C LEU A 106 1.43 10.95 23.69
N LEU A 107 0.46 10.13 23.30
CA LEU A 107 -0.50 9.52 24.25
C LEU A 107 0.22 8.60 25.25
N MET A 108 1.11 7.72 24.77
CA MET A 108 1.92 6.87 25.66
C MET A 108 2.74 7.71 26.64
N ALA A 109 3.42 8.75 26.14
CA ALA A 109 4.24 9.62 26.99
C ALA A 109 3.43 10.34 28.07
N THR A 110 2.22 10.81 27.74
CA THR A 110 1.32 11.46 28.72
C THR A 110 0.80 10.47 29.73
N THR A 111 0.39 9.27 29.31
CA THR A 111 -0.10 8.21 30.21
C THR A 111 0.99 7.75 31.19
N ILE A 112 2.20 7.50 30.70
CA ILE A 112 3.34 7.12 31.52
C ILE A 112 3.65 8.21 32.57
N ARG A 113 3.60 9.48 32.16
CA ARG A 113 3.82 10.61 33.05
C ARG A 113 2.75 10.69 34.15
N GLN A 114 1.48 10.50 33.82
CA GLN A 114 0.37 10.48 34.77
C GLN A 114 0.51 9.32 35.75
N THR A 115 0.82 8.11 35.26
CA THR A 115 1.01 6.91 36.11
C THR A 115 2.20 7.09 37.03
N ALA A 116 3.32 7.61 36.55
CA ALA A 116 4.50 7.89 37.37
C ALA A 116 4.20 8.95 38.44
N PHE A 117 3.42 9.99 38.13
CA PHE A 117 2.99 10.99 39.09
C PHE A 117 2.04 10.43 40.16
N SER A 118 1.08 9.59 39.78
CA SER A 118 0.16 8.93 40.71
C SER A 118 0.89 8.04 41.73
N ARG A 119 1.94 7.31 41.26
CA ARG A 119 2.74 6.39 42.10
C ARG A 119 4.00 7.04 42.70
N ARG A 120 4.07 8.39 42.77
CA ARG A 120 5.26 9.11 43.23
C ARG A 120 5.68 8.78 44.68
N ARG A 121 4.73 8.46 45.56
CA ARG A 121 5.03 8.06 46.93
C ARG A 121 5.73 6.71 46.98
N GLU A 122 5.25 5.73 46.23
CA GLU A 122 5.84 4.38 46.14
C GLU A 122 7.26 4.45 45.56
N THR A 123 7.44 5.18 44.46
CA THR A 123 8.75 5.37 43.85
C THR A 123 9.72 6.15 44.73
N GLY A 124 9.21 7.09 45.55
CA GLY A 124 10.00 7.81 46.53
C GLY A 124 10.52 6.89 47.67
N ILE A 125 9.67 6.01 48.20
CA ILE A 125 10.07 5.02 49.19
C ILE A 125 11.11 4.06 48.62
N MET A 126 10.94 3.56 47.40
CA MET A 126 11.90 2.69 46.71
C MET A 126 13.28 3.36 46.60
N ARG A 127 13.34 4.66 46.31
CA ARG A 127 14.60 5.42 46.26
C ARG A 127 15.26 5.53 47.65
N LEU A 128 14.48 5.74 48.69
CA LEU A 128 15.02 5.82 50.07
C LEU A 128 15.66 4.49 50.53
N VAL A 129 15.12 3.37 50.07
CA VAL A 129 15.65 2.03 50.38
C VAL A 129 16.83 1.66 49.43
N GLY A 130 17.21 2.56 48.46
CA GLY A 130 18.36 2.37 47.61
C GLY A 130 18.06 1.61 46.28
N ALA A 131 16.79 1.52 45.90
CA ALA A 131 16.45 0.88 44.61
C ALA A 131 17.07 1.62 43.42
N SER A 132 17.60 0.86 42.46
CA SER A 132 18.16 1.42 41.24
C SER A 132 17.07 2.07 40.35
N ASN A 133 17.46 3.04 39.53
CA ASN A 133 16.55 3.65 38.54
C ASN A 133 15.92 2.63 37.62
N ALA A 134 16.66 1.58 37.23
CA ALA A 134 16.16 0.50 36.42
C ALA A 134 15.05 -0.29 37.13
N THR A 135 15.21 -0.59 38.39
CA THR A 135 14.20 -1.30 39.20
C THR A 135 12.90 -0.50 39.30
N ILE A 136 12.99 0.83 39.40
CA ILE A 136 11.82 1.72 39.45
C ILE A 136 11.14 1.83 38.06
N GLN A 137 11.92 1.81 36.98
CA GLN A 137 11.39 1.98 35.61
C GLN A 137 10.75 0.71 35.06
N LEU A 138 11.27 -0.48 35.43
CA LEU A 138 10.88 -1.77 34.85
C LEU A 138 9.37 -2.03 34.90
N PRO A 139 8.65 -1.83 36.03
CA PRO A 139 7.21 -2.08 36.07
C PRO A 139 6.42 -1.20 35.08
N PHE A 140 6.78 0.06 34.93
CA PHE A 140 6.13 0.97 34.00
C PHE A 140 6.40 0.56 32.51
N MET A 141 7.62 0.11 32.22
CA MET A 141 7.97 -0.38 30.90
C MET A 141 7.19 -1.65 30.56
N LEU A 142 7.08 -2.58 31.50
CA LEU A 142 6.32 -3.82 31.33
C LEU A 142 4.83 -3.54 31.15
N GLU A 143 4.25 -2.67 31.96
CA GLU A 143 2.85 -2.25 31.84
C GLU A 143 2.56 -1.66 30.43
N THR A 144 3.43 -0.77 29.96
CA THR A 144 3.31 -0.17 28.62
C THR A 144 3.49 -1.21 27.53
N LEU A 145 4.44 -2.13 27.67
CA LEU A 145 4.68 -3.20 26.71
C LEU A 145 3.48 -4.15 26.61
N VAL A 146 2.93 -4.59 27.75
CA VAL A 146 1.75 -5.47 27.76
C VAL A 146 0.55 -4.76 27.11
N SER A 147 0.28 -3.52 27.48
CA SER A 147 -0.82 -2.74 26.89
C SER A 147 -0.65 -2.57 25.38
N SER A 148 0.57 -2.31 24.91
CA SER A 148 0.84 -2.16 23.49
C SER A 148 0.72 -3.48 22.72
N LEU A 149 1.11 -4.61 23.32
CA LEU A 149 0.93 -5.93 22.71
C LEU A 149 -0.56 -6.31 22.59
N VAL A 150 -1.37 -5.99 23.61
CA VAL A 150 -2.83 -6.17 23.52
C VAL A 150 -3.41 -5.34 22.38
N GLY A 151 -3.00 -4.06 22.27
CA GLY A 151 -3.40 -3.21 21.14
C GLY A 151 -2.96 -3.76 19.79
N ALA A 152 -1.74 -4.28 19.68
CA ALA A 152 -1.22 -4.87 18.45
C ALA A 152 -2.00 -6.14 18.05
N THR A 153 -2.34 -7.01 19.01
CA THR A 153 -3.14 -8.22 18.73
C THR A 153 -4.56 -7.88 18.26
N LEU A 154 -5.19 -6.87 18.87
CA LEU A 154 -6.49 -6.37 18.43
C LEU A 154 -6.42 -5.78 17.02
N ALA A 155 -5.39 -4.98 16.73
CA ALA A 155 -5.18 -4.40 15.39
C ALA A 155 -4.97 -5.49 14.32
N MET A 156 -4.18 -6.53 14.64
CA MET A 156 -3.98 -7.67 13.74
C MET A 156 -5.27 -8.48 13.56
N GLY A 157 -6.07 -8.65 14.61
CA GLY A 157 -7.40 -9.29 14.52
C GLY A 157 -8.36 -8.52 13.60
N LEU A 158 -8.40 -7.20 13.72
CA LEU A 158 -9.20 -6.34 12.84
C LEU A 158 -8.69 -6.38 11.39
N LEU A 159 -7.38 -6.34 11.18
CA LEU A 159 -6.78 -6.46 9.85
C LEU A 159 -7.14 -7.82 9.21
N TRP A 160 -7.00 -8.90 9.98
CA TRP A 160 -7.39 -10.24 9.54
C TRP A 160 -8.87 -10.30 9.16
N ALA A 161 -9.75 -9.75 9.99
CA ALA A 161 -11.18 -9.71 9.72
C ALA A 161 -11.51 -8.91 8.47
N THR A 162 -10.86 -7.75 8.27
CA THR A 162 -11.05 -6.90 7.10
C THR A 162 -10.61 -7.60 5.81
N VAL A 163 -9.47 -8.27 5.81
CA VAL A 163 -9.00 -9.02 4.64
C VAL A 163 -9.88 -10.23 4.37
N ARG A 164 -10.28 -10.97 5.40
CA ARG A 164 -11.10 -12.18 5.27
C ARG A 164 -12.51 -11.90 4.76
N TYR A 165 -13.19 -10.92 5.33
CA TYR A 165 -14.58 -10.61 5.04
C TYR A 165 -14.74 -9.49 3.99
N GLY A 166 -13.90 -8.47 4.01
CA GLY A 166 -13.96 -7.36 3.07
C GLY A 166 -13.39 -7.73 1.71
N VAL A 167 -12.13 -8.10 1.66
CA VAL A 167 -11.44 -8.40 0.39
C VAL A 167 -11.90 -9.76 -0.15
N GLY A 168 -11.86 -10.82 0.65
CA GLY A 168 -12.22 -12.17 0.22
C GLY A 168 -13.72 -12.40 0.01
N GLY A 169 -14.58 -11.62 0.69
CA GLY A 169 -16.03 -11.79 0.60
C GLY A 169 -16.70 -10.94 -0.49
N TYR A 170 -16.37 -9.67 -0.56
CA TYR A 170 -17.04 -8.70 -1.45
C TYR A 170 -16.22 -8.34 -2.70
N LEU A 171 -14.93 -8.01 -2.55
CA LEU A 171 -14.12 -7.53 -3.67
C LEU A 171 -13.73 -8.64 -4.65
N SER A 172 -13.41 -9.84 -4.16
CA SER A 172 -13.05 -10.98 -5.03
C SER A 172 -14.18 -11.44 -5.94
N LYS A 173 -15.44 -11.19 -5.55
CA LYS A 173 -16.62 -11.47 -6.38
C LYS A 173 -16.92 -10.38 -7.40
N ALA A 174 -16.51 -9.15 -7.11
CA ALA A 174 -16.76 -7.99 -7.98
C ALA A 174 -15.68 -7.80 -9.06
N LEU A 175 -14.46 -8.24 -8.81
CA LEU A 175 -13.30 -8.07 -9.68
C LEU A 175 -12.59 -9.41 -9.85
N VAL A 176 -13.06 -10.20 -10.82
CA VAL A 176 -12.45 -11.46 -11.27
C VAL A 176 -11.14 -11.09 -11.99
N ASP A 177 -10.01 -11.69 -11.63
CA ASP A 177 -8.66 -11.49 -12.20
C ASP A 177 -7.75 -10.39 -11.60
N THR A 178 -8.08 -9.84 -10.43
CA THR A 178 -7.12 -8.98 -9.72
C THR A 178 -6.44 -9.74 -8.58
N ALA A 179 -5.11 -9.63 -8.51
CA ALA A 179 -4.34 -10.18 -7.40
C ALA A 179 -4.58 -9.32 -6.14
N PHE A 180 -5.45 -9.78 -5.25
CA PHE A 180 -5.72 -9.13 -3.97
C PHE A 180 -4.73 -9.59 -2.90
N ILE A 181 -4.56 -8.74 -1.89
CA ILE A 181 -3.79 -9.06 -0.68
C ILE A 181 -4.37 -10.34 -0.05
N GLY A 182 -3.52 -11.37 0.03
CA GLY A 182 -3.88 -12.68 0.58
C GLY A 182 -3.69 -12.77 2.08
N MET A 183 -4.19 -13.84 2.66
CA MET A 183 -3.99 -14.16 4.08
C MET A 183 -2.50 -14.37 4.41
N THR A 184 -1.72 -14.86 3.45
CA THR A 184 -0.27 -15.05 3.57
C THR A 184 0.45 -13.73 3.81
N ASP A 185 0.00 -12.64 3.16
CA ASP A 185 0.60 -11.31 3.29
C ASP A 185 0.32 -10.73 4.67
N VAL A 186 -0.88 -10.96 5.23
CA VAL A 186 -1.24 -10.54 6.59
C VAL A 186 -0.34 -11.24 7.63
N ILE A 187 -0.10 -12.55 7.47
CA ILE A 187 0.78 -13.31 8.35
C ILE A 187 2.23 -12.85 8.22
N ALA A 188 2.69 -12.55 7.01
CA ALA A 188 4.05 -12.06 6.77
C ALA A 188 4.32 -10.68 7.40
N VAL A 189 3.30 -9.81 7.47
CA VAL A 189 3.41 -8.47 8.08
C VAL A 189 3.27 -8.51 9.60
N ALA A 190 2.62 -9.51 10.17
CA ALA A 190 2.35 -9.63 11.61
C ALA A 190 3.60 -9.46 12.50
N PRO A 191 4.72 -10.15 12.28
CA PRO A 191 5.91 -10.01 13.13
C PRO A 191 6.52 -8.61 13.07
N TRP A 192 6.44 -7.94 11.92
CA TRP A 192 6.94 -6.58 11.76
C TRP A 192 6.08 -5.56 12.50
N VAL A 193 4.75 -5.73 12.49
CA VAL A 193 3.83 -4.86 13.22
C VAL A 193 4.02 -5.05 14.73
N VAL A 194 4.00 -6.29 15.22
CA VAL A 194 4.15 -6.57 16.66
C VAL A 194 5.53 -6.14 17.15
N GLY A 195 6.60 -6.45 16.41
CA GLY A 195 7.95 -6.02 16.74
C GLY A 195 8.13 -4.51 16.74
N GLY A 196 7.57 -3.83 15.74
CA GLY A 196 7.58 -2.37 15.61
C GLY A 196 6.84 -1.69 16.78
N VAL A 197 5.65 -2.17 17.13
CA VAL A 197 4.86 -1.64 18.25
C VAL A 197 5.59 -1.85 19.58
N ALA A 198 6.15 -3.05 19.81
CA ALA A 198 6.94 -3.34 21.01
C ALA A 198 8.17 -2.44 21.11
N PHE A 199 8.88 -2.23 19.99
CA PHE A 199 10.05 -1.35 19.94
C PHE A 199 9.68 0.09 20.28
N VAL A 200 8.63 0.65 19.65
CA VAL A 200 8.16 2.01 19.91
C VAL A 200 7.71 2.17 21.37
N ALA A 201 7.00 1.18 21.92
CA ALA A 201 6.53 1.20 23.32
C ALA A 201 7.70 1.25 24.31
N VAL A 202 8.69 0.38 24.14
CA VAL A 202 9.89 0.34 25.00
C VAL A 202 10.68 1.64 24.88
N LEU A 203 10.91 2.11 23.66
CA LEU A 203 11.69 3.34 23.41
C LEU A 203 11.00 4.57 24.00
N THR A 204 9.69 4.70 23.81
CA THR A 204 8.89 5.83 24.35
C THR A 204 8.85 5.79 25.87
N SER A 205 8.64 4.61 26.47
CA SER A 205 8.63 4.43 27.91
C SER A 205 9.99 4.78 28.52
N TRP A 206 11.07 4.25 27.96
CA TRP A 206 12.43 4.54 28.40
C TRP A 206 12.77 6.03 28.31
N ALA A 207 12.48 6.67 27.17
CA ALA A 207 12.78 8.09 26.94
C ALA A 207 11.99 8.99 27.91
N THR A 208 10.69 8.68 28.11
CA THR A 208 9.81 9.45 29.00
C THR A 208 10.25 9.33 30.44
N LEU A 209 10.52 8.11 30.92
CA LEU A 209 10.93 7.86 32.31
C LEU A 209 12.34 8.41 32.59
N ARG A 210 13.27 8.29 31.66
CA ARG A 210 14.63 8.86 31.80
C ARG A 210 14.58 10.37 31.95
N ARG A 211 13.68 11.05 31.23
CA ARG A 211 13.50 12.50 31.34
C ARG A 211 12.82 12.89 32.69
N TYR A 212 11.86 12.09 33.14
CA TYR A 212 11.09 12.36 34.36
C TYR A 212 11.87 12.04 35.62
N LEU A 213 12.72 11.00 35.66
CA LEU A 213 13.49 10.58 36.82
C LEU A 213 14.84 11.31 36.99
N ARG A 214 15.28 12.11 35.98
CA ARG A 214 16.47 12.96 36.06
C ARG A 214 16.24 14.29 36.82
N VAL A 215 15.00 14.61 37.13
CA VAL A 215 14.61 15.75 37.96
C VAL A 215 14.31 15.24 39.38
#